data_dca91ede3c53b5ddb2db0ec0ebfad8fd
#
_entry.id   dca91ede3c53b5ddb2db0ec0ebfad8fd
#
_cell.length_a   1.000
_cell.length_b   1.000
_cell.length_c   1.000
_cell.angle_alpha   90.00
_cell.angle_beta   90.00
_cell.angle_gamma   90.00
#
_symmetry.space_group_name_H-M   'P 1'
#
loop_
_entity.id
_entity.type
_entity.pdbx_description
1 polymer ?
#
loop_
_entity_poly.entity_id
_entity_poly.type
_entity_poly.pdbx_seq_one_letter_code
_entity_poly.pdbx_strand_id
1 'polypeptide(L)'
;AKELESWLGLRYPASDIPVQARELFLKQGVRIISDIHSEPVSILALEGEERENPVDLTLSELRSSSPIHIEYLKNMKVGATLTAAIVSKGKLWGLIACHHYKPKFINYYERQSCNFLTQVFSNQLILSASNTLLQKVNASAVLRNTLIEQITRNWDIRAGLTGDDLTLLDLTEATGAALCLDDVVYRLGEAPEEAEVFEIIKHIRTQTSENSYVNNAFSLDLKSTPEVVKKASGVLCMFISKLQNDCLIWFKPEKIATVTWGGNPEKAAHEEDNFKISPRKSFEKWSVEQRGKSEPWQDYEIAAAEALRQNISEIILKQYEEVKALNEKLRNAYEDLETFSYSVAHDLRAPLRGIDGFTQILKEDYYDQLDDFGKSSIETIVDSAKNMNQLIDNILEFSRVTQYQINREPLNIKELTEGVLNFLNVKQNYPKTQISIQSDMPVSYGDYNMIAQLLQNLLTNALKYTEHLEQPYIELGSVKLEEKQFYFIKDNGIGFDQKHEHRIFKLFNRLVGDEYAGSGIGLTIVERIIKKHQGVIKVKSAVNQGTTFYFNLG
;
A
#
# COMPACT_ATOMS: atom_id res chain seq x y z
N ALA A 1 -9.21 31.07 52.28
CA ALA A 1 -8.43 30.72 51.09
C ALA A 1 -7.64 31.88 50.48
N LYS A 2 -7.85 33.14 50.87
CA LYS A 2 -7.08 34.28 50.33
C LYS A 2 -5.67 34.47 50.95
N GLU A 3 -5.34 33.67 51.94
CA GLU A 3 -4.15 33.87 52.79
C GLU A 3 -3.01 32.88 52.52
N LEU A 4 -3.22 31.84 51.67
CA LEU A 4 -2.22 30.86 51.28
C LEU A 4 -1.71 31.12 49.87
N GLU A 5 -0.43 30.83 49.63
CA GLU A 5 0.07 30.69 48.25
C GLU A 5 -0.76 29.68 47.46
N SER A 6 -1.04 29.99 46.21
CA SER A 6 -1.79 29.08 45.33
C SER A 6 -0.97 27.84 45.02
N TRP A 7 -1.50 26.68 45.35
CA TRP A 7 -0.94 25.38 44.97
C TRP A 7 -1.47 24.87 43.61
N LEU A 8 -2.25 25.68 42.93
CA LEU A 8 -2.80 25.38 41.63
C LEU A 8 -1.66 25.17 40.62
N GLY A 9 -1.69 24.04 39.91
CA GLY A 9 -0.69 23.68 38.91
C GLY A 9 0.61 23.07 39.47
N LEU A 10 0.77 22.97 40.80
CA LEU A 10 1.91 22.28 41.41
C LEU A 10 1.73 20.75 41.33
N ARG A 11 2.79 20.05 41.01
CA ARG A 11 2.86 18.58 41.11
C ARG A 11 3.52 18.16 42.40
N TYR A 12 3.08 17.03 42.91
CA TYR A 12 3.64 16.40 44.10
C TYR A 12 4.01 14.95 43.77
N PRO A 13 5.16 14.43 44.23
CA PRO A 13 5.54 13.07 43.98
C PRO A 13 4.61 12.07 44.67
N ALA A 14 4.47 10.89 44.08
CA ALA A 14 3.60 9.84 44.63
C ALA A 14 4.02 9.37 46.03
N SER A 15 5.27 9.60 46.43
CA SER A 15 5.81 9.30 47.76
C SER A 15 5.19 10.13 48.87
N ASP A 16 4.64 11.33 48.56
CA ASP A 16 4.00 12.21 49.57
C ASP A 16 2.71 11.58 50.15
N ILE A 17 2.08 10.65 49.42
CA ILE A 17 0.93 9.85 49.87
C ILE A 17 1.25 8.37 49.68
N PRO A 18 1.83 7.70 50.69
CA PRO A 18 2.22 6.30 50.62
C PRO A 18 1.07 5.36 50.22
N VAL A 19 1.37 4.20 49.65
CA VAL A 19 0.38 3.21 49.16
C VAL A 19 -0.61 2.85 50.25
N GLN A 20 -0.14 2.63 51.49
CA GLN A 20 -0.98 2.29 52.67
C GLN A 20 -1.99 3.41 52.98
N ALA A 21 -1.57 4.66 52.85
CA ALA A 21 -2.48 5.81 53.08
C ALA A 21 -3.54 5.89 51.97
N ARG A 22 -3.16 5.59 50.73
CA ARG A 22 -4.09 5.54 49.56
C ARG A 22 -5.13 4.44 49.71
N GLU A 23 -4.75 3.26 50.20
CA GLU A 23 -5.67 2.15 50.49
C GLU A 23 -6.69 2.49 51.59
N LEU A 24 -6.25 3.24 52.62
CA LEU A 24 -7.16 3.69 53.67
C LEU A 24 -8.24 4.65 53.14
N PHE A 25 -7.94 5.50 52.17
CA PHE A 25 -8.94 6.37 51.51
C PHE A 25 -9.98 5.60 50.69
N LEU A 26 -9.65 4.41 50.20
CA LEU A 26 -10.63 3.53 49.55
C LEU A 26 -11.61 2.91 50.55
N LYS A 27 -11.16 2.65 51.80
CA LYS A 27 -11.99 2.10 52.87
C LYS A 27 -12.84 3.16 53.57
N GLN A 28 -12.30 4.37 53.69
CA GLN A 28 -12.95 5.49 54.37
C GLN A 28 -12.80 6.75 53.50
N GLY A 29 -13.87 7.10 52.78
CA GLY A 29 -13.88 8.14 51.77
C GLY A 29 -13.62 9.56 52.26
N VAL A 30 -13.92 9.87 53.54
CA VAL A 30 -13.68 11.20 54.16
C VAL A 30 -12.91 11.05 55.45
N ARG A 31 -11.89 11.87 55.60
CA ARG A 31 -11.07 11.94 56.84
C ARG A 31 -10.90 13.38 57.29
N ILE A 32 -10.95 13.58 58.62
CA ILE A 32 -10.73 14.87 59.25
C ILE A 32 -9.54 14.79 60.24
N ILE A 33 -8.74 15.85 60.27
CA ILE A 33 -7.81 16.18 61.32
C ILE A 33 -8.22 17.58 61.82
N SER A 34 -8.91 17.63 62.90
CA SER A 34 -9.50 18.89 63.42
C SER A 34 -8.45 19.83 63.99
N ASP A 35 -7.39 19.27 64.58
CA ASP A 35 -6.24 20.00 65.15
C ASP A 35 -4.99 19.13 65.00
N ILE A 36 -3.99 19.61 64.25
CA ILE A 36 -2.71 18.93 64.12
C ILE A 36 -1.83 18.96 65.37
N HIS A 37 -2.17 19.77 66.36
CA HIS A 37 -1.46 19.89 67.64
C HIS A 37 -2.09 19.04 68.70
N SER A 38 -3.25 18.38 68.43
CA SER A 38 -3.89 17.52 69.43
C SER A 38 -3.04 16.28 69.71
N GLU A 39 -2.93 15.94 70.99
CA GLU A 39 -2.26 14.73 71.44
C GLU A 39 -3.17 13.50 71.22
N PRO A 40 -2.64 12.36 70.72
CA PRO A 40 -3.42 11.12 70.64
C PRO A 40 -3.88 10.67 72.08
N VAL A 41 -5.16 10.35 72.16
CA VAL A 41 -5.71 9.78 73.42
C VAL A 41 -5.71 8.26 73.30
N SER A 42 -5.13 7.60 74.32
CA SER A 42 -5.09 6.13 74.38
C SER A 42 -6.46 5.54 74.66
N ILE A 43 -6.81 4.44 74.00
CA ILE A 43 -7.96 3.63 74.36
C ILE A 43 -7.54 2.75 75.54
N LEU A 44 -8.18 2.95 76.72
CA LEU A 44 -7.90 2.16 77.87
C LEU A 44 -8.81 0.92 77.91
N ALA A 45 -8.23 -0.23 78.27
CA ALA A 45 -8.97 -1.45 78.57
C ALA A 45 -9.42 -1.38 80.07
N LEU A 46 -10.51 -2.05 80.45
CA LEU A 46 -10.88 -2.24 81.84
C LEU A 46 -9.81 -3.09 82.56
N GLU A 47 -9.53 -2.75 83.80
CA GLU A 47 -8.59 -3.53 84.62
C GLU A 47 -8.91 -5.04 84.59
N GLY A 48 -7.98 -5.87 84.13
CA GLY A 48 -8.13 -7.33 84.05
C GLY A 48 -8.41 -7.88 82.66
N GLU A 49 -8.64 -7.04 81.64
CA GLU A 49 -8.73 -7.43 80.24
C GLU A 49 -7.46 -7.05 79.43
N GLU A 50 -6.41 -7.88 79.49
CA GLU A 50 -5.32 -7.78 78.54
C GLU A 50 -5.82 -8.26 77.19
N ARG A 51 -6.08 -7.34 76.27
CA ARG A 51 -6.38 -7.70 74.91
C ARG A 51 -5.06 -8.07 74.17
N GLU A 52 -4.94 -9.32 73.79
CA GLU A 52 -3.81 -9.81 73.00
C GLU A 52 -3.63 -9.07 71.65
N ASN A 53 -4.71 -8.45 71.12
CA ASN A 53 -4.67 -7.71 69.89
C ASN A 53 -5.16 -6.27 70.04
N PRO A 54 -4.47 -5.29 69.40
CA PRO A 54 -4.91 -3.89 69.38
C PRO A 54 -6.25 -3.74 68.68
N VAL A 55 -7.07 -2.77 69.11
CA VAL A 55 -8.36 -2.45 68.51
C VAL A 55 -8.12 -1.88 67.08
N ASP A 56 -8.71 -2.50 66.08
CA ASP A 56 -8.66 -2.00 64.69
C ASP A 56 -9.54 -0.74 64.56
N LEU A 57 -8.89 0.41 64.38
CA LEU A 57 -9.53 1.70 64.17
C LEU A 57 -9.57 2.14 62.72
N THR A 58 -9.32 1.24 61.78
CA THR A 58 -9.25 1.55 60.34
C THR A 58 -10.48 2.31 59.85
N LEU A 59 -11.66 1.94 60.31
CA LEU A 59 -12.94 2.57 59.92
C LEU A 59 -13.36 3.72 60.84
N SER A 60 -12.59 4.06 61.87
CA SER A 60 -12.92 5.19 62.77
C SER A 60 -12.54 6.52 62.10
N GLU A 61 -13.50 7.43 61.99
CA GLU A 61 -13.29 8.77 61.43
C GLU A 61 -12.39 9.64 62.30
N LEU A 62 -12.40 9.40 63.61
CA LEU A 62 -11.71 10.21 64.63
C LEU A 62 -10.42 9.58 65.19
N ARG A 63 -9.94 8.51 64.55
CA ARG A 63 -8.66 7.89 64.91
C ARG A 63 -7.51 8.89 64.83
N SER A 64 -6.48 8.74 65.62
CA SER A 64 -5.27 9.55 65.47
C SER A 64 -4.59 9.37 64.17
N SER A 65 -3.94 10.39 63.64
CA SER A 65 -3.20 10.39 62.41
C SER A 65 -1.75 9.98 62.61
N SER A 66 -1.12 9.42 61.59
CA SER A 66 0.31 9.08 61.64
C SER A 66 1.14 10.31 61.98
N PRO A 67 2.14 10.18 62.90
CA PRO A 67 3.06 11.28 63.22
C PRO A 67 3.73 11.89 62.00
N ILE A 68 4.08 11.07 60.99
CA ILE A 68 4.67 11.51 59.73
C ILE A 68 3.71 12.43 58.96
N HIS A 69 2.43 12.09 58.91
CA HIS A 69 1.42 12.94 58.26
C HIS A 69 1.17 14.25 59.03
N ILE A 70 1.19 14.21 60.34
CA ILE A 70 1.09 15.41 61.18
C ILE A 70 2.30 16.33 60.94
N GLU A 71 3.53 15.79 60.85
CA GLU A 71 4.73 16.55 60.55
C GLU A 71 4.66 17.17 59.15
N TYR A 72 4.17 16.42 58.15
CA TYR A 72 3.93 16.93 56.80
C TYR A 72 2.99 18.15 56.79
N LEU A 73 1.86 18.07 57.51
CA LEU A 73 0.91 19.17 57.64
C LEU A 73 1.49 20.38 58.42
N LYS A 74 2.33 20.13 59.42
CA LYS A 74 3.08 21.20 60.16
C LYS A 74 4.04 21.92 59.19
N ASN A 75 4.77 21.18 58.32
CA ASN A 75 5.66 21.75 57.33
C ASN A 75 4.87 22.58 56.28
N MET A 76 3.62 22.21 55.99
CA MET A 76 2.69 22.99 55.16
C MET A 76 2.06 24.17 55.89
N LYS A 77 2.34 24.37 57.20
CA LYS A 77 1.72 25.41 58.03
C LYS A 77 0.19 25.34 58.09
N VAL A 78 -0.37 24.13 58.09
CA VAL A 78 -1.80 23.85 58.14
C VAL A 78 -2.17 23.50 59.58
N GLY A 79 -3.30 24.00 60.12
CA GLY A 79 -3.78 23.70 61.44
C GLY A 79 -4.87 22.62 61.49
N ALA A 80 -5.65 22.49 60.47
CA ALA A 80 -6.68 21.46 60.31
C ALA A 80 -6.85 21.05 58.84
N THR A 81 -7.28 19.81 58.57
CA THR A 81 -7.55 19.34 57.20
C THR A 81 -8.76 18.40 57.16
N LEU A 82 -9.57 18.53 56.10
CA LEU A 82 -10.58 17.58 55.69
C LEU A 82 -10.18 17.06 54.31
N THR A 83 -10.06 15.74 54.16
CA THR A 83 -9.71 15.11 52.89
C THR A 83 -10.83 14.16 52.47
N ALA A 84 -11.29 14.29 51.23
CA ALA A 84 -12.31 13.44 50.63
C ALA A 84 -11.76 12.73 49.38
N ALA A 85 -12.07 11.45 49.26
CA ALA A 85 -11.54 10.58 48.21
C ALA A 85 -12.45 10.57 46.95
N ILE A 86 -11.87 10.89 45.83
CA ILE A 86 -12.49 10.68 44.52
C ILE A 86 -12.12 9.27 44.04
N VAL A 87 -13.12 8.40 43.94
CA VAL A 87 -12.92 6.99 43.58
C VAL A 87 -13.53 6.69 42.24
N SER A 88 -12.75 6.08 41.35
CA SER A 88 -13.19 5.64 40.02
C SER A 88 -12.90 4.16 39.82
N LYS A 89 -13.93 3.37 39.51
CA LYS A 89 -13.80 1.91 39.25
C LYS A 89 -13.02 1.16 40.34
N GLY A 90 -13.28 1.52 41.62
CA GLY A 90 -12.61 0.91 42.79
C GLY A 90 -11.17 1.36 43.02
N LYS A 91 -10.65 2.33 42.26
CA LYS A 91 -9.31 2.90 42.41
C LYS A 91 -9.40 4.35 42.87
N LEU A 92 -8.46 4.77 43.70
CA LEU A 92 -8.33 6.17 44.12
C LEU A 92 -7.88 7.00 42.91
N TRP A 93 -8.79 7.84 42.37
CA TRP A 93 -8.49 8.74 41.26
C TRP A 93 -7.83 10.03 41.73
N GLY A 94 -8.25 10.54 42.89
CA GLY A 94 -7.73 11.77 43.46
C GLY A 94 -8.26 12.04 44.86
N LEU A 95 -7.82 13.15 45.43
CA LEU A 95 -8.25 13.62 46.75
C LEU A 95 -8.65 15.09 46.65
N ILE A 96 -9.76 15.44 47.31
CA ILE A 96 -10.12 16.83 47.59
C ILE A 96 -9.61 17.13 48.99
N ALA A 97 -8.52 17.91 49.13
CA ALA A 97 -7.95 18.29 50.39
C ALA A 97 -8.32 19.73 50.72
N CYS A 98 -9.06 19.93 51.82
CA CYS A 98 -9.48 21.22 52.31
C CYS A 98 -8.69 21.54 53.58
N HIS A 99 -7.85 22.56 53.52
CA HIS A 99 -6.98 22.96 54.62
C HIS A 99 -7.45 24.24 55.31
N HIS A 100 -7.16 24.33 56.61
CA HIS A 100 -7.42 25.52 57.40
C HIS A 100 -6.21 25.83 58.30
N TYR A 101 -5.86 27.11 58.52
CA TYR A 101 -4.69 27.51 59.30
C TYR A 101 -4.82 27.28 60.79
N LYS A 102 -6.04 27.34 61.29
CA LYS A 102 -6.35 27.16 62.74
C LYS A 102 -7.08 25.83 62.89
N PRO A 103 -7.06 25.24 64.08
CA PRO A 103 -7.92 24.13 64.41
C PRO A 103 -9.37 24.41 64.06
N LYS A 104 -9.99 23.43 63.34
CA LYS A 104 -11.37 23.53 62.85
C LYS A 104 -12.05 22.17 62.94
N PHE A 105 -13.07 22.11 63.76
CA PHE A 105 -13.92 20.93 63.85
C PHE A 105 -15.08 21.04 62.86
N ILE A 106 -15.39 19.92 62.20
CA ILE A 106 -16.55 19.76 61.35
C ILE A 106 -17.40 18.65 61.95
N ASN A 107 -18.68 18.91 62.13
CA ASN A 107 -19.59 17.97 62.80
C ASN A 107 -19.89 16.76 61.92
N TYR A 108 -20.53 15.73 62.45
CA TYR A 108 -20.82 14.49 61.77
C TYR A 108 -21.67 14.71 60.52
N TYR A 109 -22.72 15.51 60.52
CA TYR A 109 -23.61 15.76 59.39
C TYR A 109 -22.90 16.49 58.27
N GLU A 110 -22.05 17.44 58.59
CA GLU A 110 -21.23 18.14 57.59
C GLU A 110 -20.25 17.17 56.90
N ARG A 111 -19.62 16.26 57.67
CA ARG A 111 -18.74 15.24 57.08
C ARG A 111 -19.49 14.27 56.19
N GLN A 112 -20.70 13.82 56.60
CA GLN A 112 -21.55 12.97 55.76
C GLN A 112 -22.00 13.70 54.49
N SER A 113 -22.33 14.98 54.57
CA SER A 113 -22.64 15.81 53.41
C SER A 113 -21.43 15.93 52.46
N CYS A 114 -20.22 16.12 52.99
CA CYS A 114 -18.99 16.12 52.18
C CYS A 114 -18.77 14.76 51.49
N ASN A 115 -18.99 13.66 52.18
CA ASN A 115 -18.87 12.31 51.60
C ASN A 115 -19.86 12.11 50.45
N PHE A 116 -21.14 12.45 50.69
CA PHE A 116 -22.17 12.36 49.65
C PHE A 116 -21.84 13.22 48.42
N LEU A 117 -21.49 14.49 48.62
CA LEU A 117 -21.12 15.39 47.50
C LEU A 117 -19.91 14.88 46.72
N THR A 118 -18.92 14.32 47.43
CA THR A 118 -17.74 13.77 46.79
C THR A 118 -18.05 12.52 45.95
N GLN A 119 -18.97 11.67 46.44
CA GLN A 119 -19.44 10.52 45.65
C GLN A 119 -20.21 10.95 44.38
N VAL A 120 -21.11 11.94 44.51
CA VAL A 120 -21.82 12.51 43.36
C VAL A 120 -20.82 13.10 42.36
N PHE A 121 -19.86 13.90 42.87
CA PHE A 121 -18.80 14.47 42.01
C PHE A 121 -17.95 13.39 41.31
N SER A 122 -17.56 12.34 42.05
CA SER A 122 -16.81 11.21 41.49
C SER A 122 -17.56 10.54 40.36
N ASN A 123 -18.85 10.27 40.51
CA ASN A 123 -19.70 9.66 39.48
C ASN A 123 -19.85 10.59 38.27
N GLN A 124 -20.08 11.89 38.50
CA GLN A 124 -20.22 12.87 37.42
C GLN A 124 -18.93 13.01 36.60
N LEU A 125 -17.78 13.00 37.28
CA LEU A 125 -16.47 13.06 36.62
C LEU A 125 -16.23 11.84 35.72
N ILE A 126 -16.56 10.64 36.21
CA ILE A 126 -16.45 9.39 35.44
C ILE A 126 -17.37 9.42 34.24
N LEU A 127 -18.62 9.83 34.42
CA LEU A 127 -19.60 9.90 33.33
C LEU A 127 -19.16 10.91 32.26
N SER A 128 -18.69 12.09 32.68
CA SER A 128 -18.19 13.11 31.75
C SER A 128 -16.99 12.61 30.93
N ALA A 129 -16.01 12.01 31.59
CA ALA A 129 -14.84 11.45 30.94
C ALA A 129 -15.22 10.31 29.94
N SER A 130 -16.13 9.42 30.37
CA SER A 130 -16.61 8.33 29.50
C SER A 130 -17.38 8.84 28.28
N ASN A 131 -18.25 9.84 28.48
CA ASN A 131 -19.02 10.43 27.37
C ASN A 131 -18.09 11.12 26.36
N THR A 132 -17.09 11.87 26.81
CA THR A 132 -16.09 12.51 25.96
C THR A 132 -15.30 11.47 25.14
N LEU A 133 -14.88 10.39 25.79
CA LEU A 133 -14.17 9.30 25.10
C LEU A 133 -15.06 8.64 24.04
N LEU A 134 -16.33 8.34 24.36
CA LEU A 134 -17.27 7.74 23.41
C LEU A 134 -17.52 8.65 22.21
N GLN A 135 -17.65 9.95 22.42
CA GLN A 135 -17.79 10.92 21.33
C GLN A 135 -16.58 10.90 20.40
N LYS A 136 -15.35 10.88 20.94
CA LYS A 136 -14.11 10.80 20.16
C LYS A 136 -14.01 9.49 19.36
N VAL A 137 -14.31 8.35 20.00
CA VAL A 137 -14.33 7.03 19.33
C VAL A 137 -15.33 7.00 18.18
N ASN A 138 -16.55 7.51 18.40
CA ASN A 138 -17.58 7.55 17.36
C ASN A 138 -17.19 8.49 16.20
N ALA A 139 -16.65 9.66 16.50
CA ALA A 139 -16.16 10.59 15.47
C ALA A 139 -15.05 9.97 14.63
N SER A 140 -14.06 9.33 15.26
CA SER A 140 -12.98 8.64 14.53
C SER A 140 -13.51 7.49 13.68
N ALA A 141 -14.55 6.76 14.12
CA ALA A 141 -15.15 5.70 13.33
C ALA A 141 -15.87 6.24 12.07
N VAL A 142 -16.56 7.38 12.17
CA VAL A 142 -17.18 8.05 11.01
C VAL A 142 -16.11 8.50 10.02
N LEU A 143 -15.08 9.20 10.49
CA LEU A 143 -13.97 9.65 9.64
C LEU A 143 -13.30 8.48 8.91
N ARG A 144 -12.98 7.41 9.63
CA ARG A 144 -12.41 6.19 9.03
C ARG A 144 -13.30 5.62 7.93
N ASN A 145 -14.61 5.51 8.17
CA ASN A 145 -15.53 4.98 7.17
C ASN A 145 -15.57 5.85 5.91
N THR A 146 -15.56 7.18 6.06
CA THR A 146 -15.49 8.10 4.93
C THR A 146 -14.18 7.93 4.15
N LEU A 147 -13.03 7.81 4.82
CA LEU A 147 -11.75 7.55 4.15
C LEU A 147 -11.78 6.24 3.36
N ILE A 148 -12.41 5.19 3.89
CA ILE A 148 -12.57 3.92 3.19
C ILE A 148 -13.49 4.05 1.97
N GLU A 149 -14.58 4.80 2.08
CA GLU A 149 -15.44 5.10 0.93
C GLU A 149 -14.69 5.86 -0.16
N GLN A 150 -13.85 6.84 0.21
CA GLN A 150 -13.00 7.57 -0.74
C GLN A 150 -12.01 6.64 -1.46
N ILE A 151 -11.34 5.74 -0.73
CA ILE A 151 -10.45 4.72 -1.31
C ILE A 151 -11.21 3.81 -2.29
N THR A 152 -12.37 3.29 -1.86
CA THR A 152 -13.11 2.30 -2.65
C THR A 152 -13.81 2.89 -3.87
N ARG A 153 -14.11 4.18 -3.88
CA ARG A 153 -14.73 4.86 -5.03
C ARG A 153 -13.91 4.75 -6.31
N ASN A 154 -12.60 4.93 -6.19
CA ASN A 154 -11.67 4.92 -7.32
C ASN A 154 -10.63 3.79 -7.24
N TRP A 155 -10.68 2.96 -6.20
CA TRP A 155 -9.68 1.92 -5.90
C TRP A 155 -8.25 2.47 -5.83
N ASP A 156 -8.12 3.73 -5.40
CA ASP A 156 -6.83 4.43 -5.24
C ASP A 156 -6.66 4.86 -3.78
N ILE A 157 -5.75 4.15 -3.08
CA ILE A 157 -5.44 4.40 -1.67
C ILE A 157 -4.84 5.79 -1.50
N ARG A 158 -3.97 6.20 -2.41
CA ARG A 158 -3.33 7.51 -2.37
C ARG A 158 -4.37 8.62 -2.51
N ALA A 159 -5.16 8.60 -3.57
CA ALA A 159 -6.17 9.63 -3.81
C ALA A 159 -7.18 9.71 -2.66
N GLY A 160 -7.63 8.56 -2.14
CA GLY A 160 -8.60 8.49 -1.05
C GLY A 160 -8.09 8.95 0.31
N LEU A 161 -6.77 8.97 0.54
CA LEU A 161 -6.17 9.38 1.81
C LEU A 161 -5.51 10.76 1.78
N THR A 162 -5.21 11.30 0.59
CA THR A 162 -4.43 12.54 0.46
C THR A 162 -5.06 13.63 -0.42
N GLY A 163 -6.14 13.36 -1.12
CA GLY A 163 -6.62 14.22 -2.20
C GLY A 163 -7.99 14.89 -2.01
N ASP A 164 -8.83 14.39 -1.11
CA ASP A 164 -10.20 14.87 -0.91
C ASP A 164 -10.32 15.82 0.30
N ASP A 165 -11.56 16.23 0.61
CA ASP A 165 -11.88 17.12 1.75
C ASP A 165 -11.46 16.52 3.10
N LEU A 166 -11.49 15.18 3.23
CA LEU A 166 -11.00 14.45 4.40
C LEU A 166 -9.76 13.66 4.00
N THR A 167 -8.73 13.77 4.82
CA THR A 167 -7.43 13.15 4.58
C THR A 167 -7.02 12.25 5.74
N LEU A 168 -5.92 11.53 5.56
CA LEU A 168 -5.30 10.73 6.61
C LEU A 168 -5.05 11.54 7.91
N LEU A 169 -4.75 12.83 7.79
CA LEU A 169 -4.46 13.71 8.92
C LEU A 169 -5.66 13.86 9.86
N ASP A 170 -6.88 13.89 9.31
CA ASP A 170 -8.11 14.16 10.07
C ASP A 170 -8.51 13.02 11.03
N LEU A 171 -7.90 11.84 10.88
CA LEU A 171 -8.22 10.67 11.71
C LEU A 171 -7.75 10.81 13.16
N THR A 172 -6.75 11.64 13.42
CA THR A 172 -6.10 11.80 14.73
C THR A 172 -5.98 13.29 15.10
N GLU A 173 -5.55 13.58 16.33
CA GLU A 173 -5.21 14.95 16.79
C GLU A 173 -3.74 15.31 16.45
N ALA A 174 -3.17 14.72 15.42
CA ALA A 174 -1.83 15.04 14.92
C ALA A 174 -1.83 16.35 14.12
N THR A 175 -0.69 17.04 14.06
CA THR A 175 -0.53 18.23 13.21
C THR A 175 0.05 17.92 11.84
N GLY A 176 0.68 16.75 11.70
CA GLY A 176 1.23 16.24 10.44
C GLY A 176 0.97 14.75 10.26
N ALA A 177 0.84 14.33 9.02
CA ALA A 177 0.76 12.92 8.64
C ALA A 177 1.52 12.68 7.33
N ALA A 178 1.86 11.44 7.06
CA ALA A 178 2.35 11.02 5.76
C ALA A 178 1.85 9.62 5.40
N LEU A 179 1.62 9.41 4.11
CA LEU A 179 1.36 8.12 3.50
C LEU A 179 2.61 7.72 2.72
N CYS A 180 3.19 6.57 3.01
CA CYS A 180 4.27 5.98 2.23
C CYS A 180 3.72 4.79 1.46
N LEU A 181 3.81 4.82 0.12
CA LEU A 181 3.42 3.74 -0.79
C LEU A 181 4.46 3.65 -1.92
N ASP A 182 4.91 2.44 -2.23
CA ASP A 182 5.88 2.16 -3.30
C ASP A 182 7.12 3.08 -3.24
N ASP A 183 7.67 3.29 -2.03
CA ASP A 183 8.79 4.18 -1.74
C ASP A 183 8.54 5.68 -2.10
N VAL A 184 7.29 6.10 -2.24
CA VAL A 184 6.90 7.50 -2.42
C VAL A 184 6.18 7.99 -1.16
N VAL A 185 6.59 9.17 -0.66
CA VAL A 185 6.00 9.80 0.54
C VAL A 185 5.06 10.93 0.15
N TYR A 186 3.82 10.84 0.59
CA TYR A 186 2.79 11.88 0.44
C TYR A 186 2.58 12.56 1.79
N ARG A 187 2.98 13.81 1.91
CA ARG A 187 2.95 14.59 3.15
C ARG A 187 1.65 15.37 3.30
N LEU A 188 1.15 15.45 4.53
CA LEU A 188 -0.06 16.18 4.91
C LEU A 188 0.23 17.03 6.15
N GLY A 189 -0.24 18.27 6.17
CA GLY A 189 -0.05 19.19 7.29
C GLY A 189 1.42 19.49 7.60
N GLU A 190 1.75 19.59 8.88
CA GLU A 190 3.10 19.92 9.38
C GLU A 190 4.00 18.66 9.50
N ALA A 191 4.06 17.84 8.46
CA ALA A 191 4.97 16.69 8.44
C ALA A 191 6.44 17.10 8.20
N PRO A 192 7.43 16.29 8.66
CA PRO A 192 8.83 16.44 8.28
C PRO A 192 9.04 16.36 6.76
N GLU A 193 10.23 16.72 6.28
CA GLU A 193 10.56 16.59 4.85
C GLU A 193 10.62 15.12 4.42
N GLU A 194 10.44 14.86 3.12
CA GLU A 194 10.36 13.50 2.58
C GLU A 194 11.55 12.63 2.99
N ALA A 195 12.77 13.13 2.87
CA ALA A 195 13.99 12.42 3.27
C ALA A 195 14.00 12.10 4.78
N GLU A 196 13.49 13.03 5.61
CA GLU A 196 13.40 12.83 7.06
C GLU A 196 12.35 11.78 7.42
N VAL A 197 11.21 11.75 6.70
CA VAL A 197 10.18 10.72 6.89
C VAL A 197 10.73 9.33 6.55
N PHE A 198 11.51 9.19 5.48
CA PHE A 198 12.17 7.91 5.14
C PHE A 198 13.15 7.45 6.23
N GLU A 199 13.97 8.36 6.76
CA GLU A 199 14.89 8.03 7.86
C GLU A 199 14.13 7.62 9.12
N ILE A 200 13.02 8.27 9.44
CA ILE A 200 12.14 7.91 10.54
C ILE A 200 11.57 6.48 10.34
N ILE A 201 11.02 6.19 9.18
CA ILE A 201 10.46 4.86 8.86
C ILE A 201 11.55 3.78 8.97
N LYS A 202 12.72 4.03 8.41
CA LYS A 202 13.86 3.11 8.47
C LYS A 202 14.31 2.86 9.92
N HIS A 203 14.40 3.92 10.72
CA HIS A 203 14.72 3.79 12.14
C HIS A 203 13.67 2.95 12.87
N ILE A 204 12.38 3.21 12.68
CA ILE A 204 11.29 2.45 13.31
C ILE A 204 11.40 0.96 12.93
N ARG A 205 11.71 0.63 11.68
CA ARG A 205 11.91 -0.76 11.25
C ARG A 205 13.04 -1.48 11.97
N THR A 206 14.07 -0.77 12.41
CA THR A 206 15.13 -1.36 13.23
C THR A 206 14.71 -1.62 14.67
N GLN A 207 13.69 -0.92 15.17
CA GLN A 207 13.21 -1.02 16.56
C GLN A 207 12.10 -2.06 16.74
N THR A 208 11.28 -2.32 15.72
CA THR A 208 10.15 -3.24 15.82
C THR A 208 9.93 -4.05 14.55
N SER A 209 9.53 -5.31 14.73
CA SER A 209 9.00 -6.18 13.69
C SER A 209 7.44 -6.17 13.64
N GLU A 210 6.81 -5.44 14.54
CA GLU A 210 5.35 -5.32 14.59
C GLU A 210 4.82 -4.38 13.51
N ASN A 211 3.52 -4.44 13.27
CA ASN A 211 2.86 -3.57 12.29
C ASN A 211 2.55 -2.18 12.85
N SER A 212 2.72 -1.95 14.15
CA SER A 212 2.45 -0.69 14.81
C SER A 212 3.66 -0.22 15.63
N TYR A 213 3.87 1.09 15.64
CA TYR A 213 4.86 1.75 16.47
C TYR A 213 4.28 3.03 17.05
N VAL A 214 4.41 3.21 18.37
CA VAL A 214 3.89 4.36 19.09
C VAL A 214 4.97 4.90 20.01
N ASN A 215 5.33 6.18 19.85
CA ASN A 215 6.31 6.82 20.73
C ASN A 215 5.96 8.30 20.92
N ASN A 216 5.97 8.76 22.16
CA ASN A 216 5.68 10.16 22.53
C ASN A 216 6.96 10.99 22.75
N ALA A 217 8.14 10.36 22.66
CA ALA A 217 9.44 10.97 22.88
C ALA A 217 10.45 10.56 21.80
N PHE A 218 9.96 10.37 20.59
CA PHE A 218 10.72 9.85 19.45
C PHE A 218 11.99 10.65 19.14
N SER A 219 11.93 11.97 19.29
CA SER A 219 13.07 12.87 19.06
C SER A 219 14.26 12.61 19.99
N LEU A 220 14.05 11.94 21.13
CA LEU A 220 15.11 11.55 22.06
C LEU A 220 15.83 10.27 21.63
N ASP A 221 15.15 9.41 20.87
CA ASP A 221 15.68 8.13 20.40
C ASP A 221 16.49 8.28 19.10
N LEU A 222 16.12 9.24 18.26
CA LEU A 222 16.82 9.57 17.02
C LEU A 222 17.64 10.86 17.25
N LYS A 223 18.92 10.90 16.85
CA LYS A 223 19.71 12.14 16.78
C LYS A 223 19.13 13.05 15.68
N SER A 224 17.95 13.59 15.95
CA SER A 224 17.12 14.32 15.01
C SER A 224 17.62 15.75 14.78
N THR A 225 17.36 16.29 13.59
CA THR A 225 17.52 17.71 13.33
C THR A 225 16.57 18.53 14.22
N PRO A 226 16.88 19.78 14.55
CA PRO A 226 15.98 20.63 15.36
C PRO A 226 14.57 20.76 14.73
N GLU A 227 14.45 20.66 13.41
CA GLU A 227 13.18 20.70 12.71
C GLU A 227 12.35 19.43 12.91
N VAL A 228 12.98 18.26 12.85
CA VAL A 228 12.33 16.98 13.15
C VAL A 228 11.86 16.94 14.60
N VAL A 229 12.69 17.41 15.55
CA VAL A 229 12.29 17.55 16.97
C VAL A 229 11.02 18.37 17.09
N LYS A 230 10.97 19.51 16.41
CA LYS A 230 9.82 20.43 16.48
C LYS A 230 8.53 19.81 15.91
N LYS A 231 8.60 19.03 14.81
CA LYS A 231 7.43 18.49 14.10
C LYS A 231 7.05 17.07 14.51
N ALA A 232 8.03 16.24 14.92
CA ALA A 232 7.89 14.80 15.08
C ALA A 232 8.43 14.30 16.45
N SER A 233 8.17 15.01 17.51
CA SER A 233 8.48 14.53 18.87
C SER A 233 7.61 13.35 19.29
N GLY A 234 6.39 13.25 18.77
CA GLY A 234 5.54 12.08 18.87
C GLY A 234 5.28 11.44 17.52
N VAL A 235 5.42 10.12 17.44
CA VAL A 235 5.21 9.35 16.21
C VAL A 235 4.26 8.20 16.47
N LEU A 236 3.26 8.06 15.57
CA LEU A 236 2.37 6.91 15.45
C LEU A 236 2.52 6.37 14.03
N CYS A 237 3.03 5.15 13.88
CA CYS A 237 3.25 4.53 12.57
C CYS A 237 2.52 3.19 12.49
N MET A 238 1.80 2.97 11.38
CA MET A 238 1.06 1.76 11.06
C MET A 238 1.54 1.20 9.73
N PHE A 239 2.25 0.09 9.74
CA PHE A 239 2.75 -0.58 8.54
C PHE A 239 1.66 -1.41 7.86
N ILE A 240 1.42 -1.18 6.59
CA ILE A 240 0.47 -1.94 5.78
C ILE A 240 1.07 -3.31 5.45
N SER A 241 2.36 -3.36 5.09
CA SER A 241 3.10 -4.57 4.76
C SER A 241 4.27 -4.79 5.72
N LYS A 242 4.58 -6.06 6.04
CA LYS A 242 5.77 -6.42 6.84
C LYS A 242 7.08 -6.34 6.05
N LEU A 243 7.00 -6.48 4.73
CA LEU A 243 8.16 -6.60 3.84
C LEU A 243 8.51 -5.30 3.12
N GLN A 244 7.56 -4.37 3.03
CA GLN A 244 7.70 -3.08 2.35
C GLN A 244 7.65 -1.93 3.36
N ASN A 245 8.07 -0.75 2.94
CA ASN A 245 8.02 0.46 3.76
C ASN A 245 6.64 1.14 3.74
N ASP A 246 5.65 0.50 3.10
CA ASP A 246 4.30 1.04 3.00
C ASP A 246 3.68 1.20 4.38
N CYS A 247 3.36 2.43 4.72
CA CYS A 247 2.82 2.75 6.04
C CYS A 247 2.00 4.04 6.05
N LEU A 248 1.18 4.14 7.08
CA LEU A 248 0.50 5.34 7.52
C LEU A 248 1.27 5.88 8.73
N ILE A 249 1.64 7.14 8.73
CA ILE A 249 2.41 7.73 9.83
C ILE A 249 1.86 9.10 10.20
N TRP A 250 1.74 9.36 11.50
CA TRP A 250 1.29 10.62 12.07
C TRP A 250 2.33 11.20 13.00
N PHE A 251 2.37 12.52 13.05
CA PHE A 251 3.36 13.29 13.79
C PHE A 251 2.69 14.27 14.76
N LYS A 252 3.12 14.25 16.02
CA LYS A 252 2.79 15.30 16.99
C LYS A 252 4.02 16.16 17.28
N PRO A 253 3.85 17.49 17.35
CA PRO A 253 4.93 18.42 17.61
C PRO A 253 5.46 18.28 19.04
N GLU A 254 6.63 18.87 19.28
CA GLU A 254 7.16 19.03 20.62
C GLU A 254 6.20 19.87 21.47
N LYS A 255 5.86 19.38 22.65
CA LYS A 255 5.14 20.13 23.67
C LYS A 255 6.09 20.50 24.80
N ILE A 256 6.61 21.71 24.76
CA ILE A 256 7.41 22.24 25.88
C ILE A 256 6.48 22.43 27.06
N ALA A 257 6.65 21.62 28.10
CA ALA A 257 5.87 21.71 29.33
C ALA A 257 6.78 22.09 30.50
N THR A 258 6.47 23.23 31.10
CA THR A 258 7.08 23.57 32.38
C THR A 258 6.35 22.83 33.50
N VAL A 259 6.97 21.79 34.04
CA VAL A 259 6.43 21.05 35.18
C VAL A 259 6.89 21.74 36.44
N THR A 260 5.93 22.31 37.17
CA THR A 260 6.20 22.96 38.45
C THR A 260 5.87 22.03 39.61
N TRP A 261 6.85 21.72 40.40
CA TRP A 261 6.72 20.88 41.59
C TRP A 261 6.60 21.73 42.85
N GLY A 262 5.84 21.26 43.83
CA GLY A 262 5.85 21.79 45.19
C GLY A 262 7.08 21.25 45.95
N GLY A 263 8.26 21.79 45.67
CA GLY A 263 9.56 21.33 46.15
C GLY A 263 10.29 20.38 45.21
N ASN A 264 11.62 20.25 45.32
CA ASN A 264 12.43 19.38 44.49
C ASN A 264 12.04 17.90 44.65
N PRO A 265 11.58 17.19 43.59
CA PRO A 265 11.16 15.80 43.68
C PRO A 265 12.30 14.82 43.97
N GLU A 266 13.55 15.16 43.64
CA GLU A 266 14.71 14.28 43.81
C GLU A 266 15.30 14.30 45.23
N LYS A 267 15.08 15.38 46.02
CA LYS A 267 15.60 15.50 47.37
C LYS A 267 14.82 14.76 48.46
N ALA A 268 13.71 14.13 48.12
CA ALA A 268 12.86 13.45 49.12
C ALA A 268 13.35 12.06 49.54
N ALA A 269 14.42 11.53 48.95
CA ALA A 269 14.86 10.14 49.16
C ALA A 269 16.23 9.95 49.85
N HIS A 270 17.05 10.99 50.04
CA HIS A 270 18.48 10.78 50.35
C HIS A 270 19.08 11.71 51.39
N GLU A 271 18.37 12.06 52.47
CA GLU A 271 19.06 12.71 53.60
C GLU A 271 18.77 11.98 54.90
N GLU A 272 19.81 11.28 55.33
CA GLU A 272 20.18 10.88 56.68
C GLU A 272 19.36 9.84 57.45
N ASP A 273 20.05 8.80 57.79
CA ASP A 273 19.82 7.78 58.82
C ASP A 273 18.68 6.77 58.64
N ASN A 274 19.12 5.56 58.32
CA ASN A 274 18.49 4.30 58.71
C ASN A 274 16.97 4.30 58.92
N PHE A 275 16.23 3.93 57.83
CA PHE A 275 14.82 3.46 57.91
C PHE A 275 13.73 4.43 58.41
N LYS A 276 13.97 5.70 58.56
CA LYS A 276 12.92 6.67 58.88
C LYS A 276 12.47 7.42 57.63
N ILE A 277 11.24 7.17 57.17
CA ILE A 277 10.56 7.97 56.17
C ILE A 277 10.34 9.36 56.79
N SER A 278 11.11 10.38 56.34
CA SER A 278 10.93 11.76 56.77
C SER A 278 10.04 12.51 55.77
N PRO A 279 9.06 13.28 56.21
CA PRO A 279 8.21 14.06 55.30
C PRO A 279 9.00 15.22 54.69
N ARG A 280 8.56 15.68 53.54
CA ARG A 280 9.13 16.81 52.82
C ARG A 280 9.21 18.07 53.67
N LYS A 281 10.38 18.72 53.68
CA LYS A 281 10.63 19.92 54.49
C LYS A 281 10.37 21.24 53.74
N SER A 282 10.41 21.24 52.41
CA SER A 282 10.21 22.43 51.58
C SER A 282 9.14 22.23 50.52
N PHE A 283 8.27 23.20 50.36
CA PHE A 283 7.22 23.29 49.35
C PHE A 283 7.45 24.44 48.36
N GLU A 284 8.67 24.98 48.31
CA GLU A 284 9.04 26.02 47.37
C GLU A 284 8.89 25.52 45.93
N LYS A 285 8.41 26.42 45.02
CA LYS A 285 8.20 26.09 43.62
C LYS A 285 9.53 25.74 42.94
N TRP A 286 9.56 24.56 42.34
CA TRP A 286 10.68 24.08 41.59
C TRP A 286 10.20 23.67 40.18
N SER A 287 10.77 24.30 39.13
CA SER A 287 10.30 24.13 37.76
C SER A 287 11.33 23.42 36.92
N VAL A 288 10.87 22.43 36.16
CA VAL A 288 11.66 21.70 35.13
C VAL A 288 10.98 21.83 33.79
N GLU A 289 11.72 22.29 32.81
CA GLU A 289 11.26 22.20 31.42
C GLU A 289 11.44 20.77 30.91
N GLN A 290 10.37 20.15 30.44
CA GLN A 290 10.42 18.92 29.67
C GLN A 290 10.45 19.29 28.20
N ARG A 291 11.52 18.87 27.50
CA ARG A 291 11.72 19.02 26.05
C ARG A 291 11.79 17.66 25.38
N GLY A 292 11.62 17.63 24.05
CA GLY A 292 11.71 16.40 23.25
C GLY A 292 10.53 15.43 23.39
N LYS A 293 9.40 15.88 23.94
CA LYS A 293 8.19 15.08 24.11
C LYS A 293 7.00 15.77 23.48
N SER A 294 6.11 14.96 22.91
CA SER A 294 4.80 15.40 22.42
C SER A 294 3.69 15.21 23.48
N GLU A 295 2.48 15.61 23.13
CA GLU A 295 1.28 15.07 23.78
C GLU A 295 1.19 13.55 23.57
N PRO A 296 0.77 12.80 24.60
CA PRO A 296 0.64 11.36 24.46
C PRO A 296 -0.41 10.98 23.42
N TRP A 297 -0.13 9.93 22.66
CA TRP A 297 -1.13 9.28 21.82
C TRP A 297 -2.22 8.67 22.70
N GLN A 298 -3.47 8.98 22.39
CA GLN A 298 -4.62 8.45 23.12
C GLN A 298 -5.01 7.07 22.56
N ASP A 299 -5.56 6.21 23.41
CA ASP A 299 -5.95 4.85 23.01
C ASP A 299 -6.93 4.83 21.82
N TYR A 300 -7.83 5.81 21.72
CA TYR A 300 -8.77 5.90 20.60
C TYR A 300 -8.09 6.28 19.27
N GLU A 301 -7.02 7.09 19.28
CA GLU A 301 -6.24 7.45 18.10
C GLU A 301 -5.50 6.22 17.56
N ILE A 302 -4.86 5.48 18.48
CA ILE A 302 -4.13 4.24 18.14
C ILE A 302 -5.10 3.20 17.56
N ALA A 303 -6.26 3.02 18.21
CA ALA A 303 -7.27 2.08 17.75
C ALA A 303 -7.87 2.47 16.39
N ALA A 304 -8.09 3.77 16.15
CA ALA A 304 -8.59 4.28 14.86
C ALA A 304 -7.58 4.05 13.72
N ALA A 305 -6.30 4.35 13.99
CA ALA A 305 -5.20 4.14 13.03
C ALA A 305 -5.03 2.66 12.69
N GLU A 306 -5.04 1.76 13.69
CA GLU A 306 -4.94 0.32 13.49
C GLU A 306 -6.14 -0.22 12.70
N ALA A 307 -7.35 0.23 13.00
CA ALA A 307 -8.54 -0.17 12.26
C ALA A 307 -8.49 0.30 10.80
N LEU A 308 -8.00 1.52 10.51
CA LEU A 308 -7.81 1.99 9.14
C LEU A 308 -6.79 1.12 8.40
N ARG A 309 -5.65 0.82 9.03
CA ARG A 309 -4.63 -0.09 8.47
C ARG A 309 -5.21 -1.44 8.09
N GLN A 310 -6.01 -2.05 8.98
CA GLN A 310 -6.65 -3.35 8.73
C GLN A 310 -7.59 -3.28 7.54
N ASN A 311 -8.44 -2.27 7.46
CA ASN A 311 -9.36 -2.10 6.32
C ASN A 311 -8.61 -1.91 5.00
N ILE A 312 -7.51 -1.13 4.98
CA ILE A 312 -6.67 -0.97 3.79
C ILE A 312 -6.06 -2.33 3.38
N SER A 313 -5.55 -3.10 4.34
CA SER A 313 -4.99 -4.43 4.07
C SER A 313 -6.04 -5.39 3.48
N GLU A 314 -7.28 -5.35 3.97
CA GLU A 314 -8.40 -6.13 3.42
C GLU A 314 -8.76 -5.71 1.98
N ILE A 315 -8.74 -4.40 1.69
CA ILE A 315 -8.99 -3.87 0.34
C ILE A 315 -7.91 -4.36 -0.62
N ILE A 316 -6.63 -4.26 -0.23
CA ILE A 316 -5.49 -4.73 -1.05
C ILE A 316 -5.61 -6.24 -1.32
N LEU A 317 -5.91 -7.03 -0.30
CA LEU A 317 -6.07 -8.49 -0.44
C LEU A 317 -7.20 -8.82 -1.41
N LYS A 318 -8.35 -8.16 -1.29
CA LYS A 318 -9.50 -8.36 -2.18
C LYS A 318 -9.15 -8.03 -3.64
N GLN A 319 -8.46 -6.90 -3.88
CA GLN A 319 -7.99 -6.55 -5.23
C GLN A 319 -7.04 -7.61 -5.81
N TYR A 320 -6.11 -8.10 -4.99
CA TYR A 320 -5.20 -9.16 -5.41
C TYR A 320 -5.94 -10.44 -5.82
N GLU A 321 -6.93 -10.86 -5.04
CA GLU A 321 -7.75 -12.03 -5.35
C GLU A 321 -8.56 -11.86 -6.64
N GLU A 322 -9.15 -10.68 -6.86
CA GLU A 322 -9.88 -10.36 -8.09
C GLU A 322 -8.97 -10.40 -9.32
N VAL A 323 -7.79 -9.77 -9.25
CA VAL A 323 -6.80 -9.78 -10.33
C VAL A 323 -6.32 -11.21 -10.62
N LYS A 324 -6.06 -12.02 -9.59
CA LYS A 324 -5.68 -13.42 -9.73
C LYS A 324 -6.77 -14.22 -10.43
N ALA A 325 -8.02 -14.09 -10.00
CA ALA A 325 -9.15 -14.78 -10.61
C ALA A 325 -9.37 -14.37 -12.08
N LEU A 326 -9.16 -13.09 -12.41
CA LEU A 326 -9.24 -12.59 -13.79
C LEU A 326 -8.13 -13.18 -14.67
N ASN A 327 -6.90 -13.25 -14.15
CA ASN A 327 -5.77 -13.85 -14.84
C ASN A 327 -6.00 -15.36 -15.12
N GLU A 328 -6.55 -16.09 -14.15
CA GLU A 328 -6.91 -17.51 -14.34
C GLU A 328 -8.00 -17.69 -15.41
N LYS A 329 -9.05 -16.86 -15.39
CA LYS A 329 -10.09 -16.87 -16.45
C LYS A 329 -9.51 -16.56 -17.82
N LEU A 330 -8.63 -15.57 -17.91
CA LEU A 330 -7.98 -15.19 -19.16
C LEU A 330 -7.11 -16.33 -19.69
N ARG A 331 -6.35 -17.00 -18.83
CA ARG A 331 -5.53 -18.15 -19.21
C ARG A 331 -6.39 -19.30 -19.72
N ASN A 332 -7.45 -19.65 -19.02
CA ASN A 332 -8.36 -20.71 -19.42
C ASN A 332 -9.02 -20.39 -20.78
N ALA A 333 -9.47 -19.15 -21.01
CA ALA A 333 -10.04 -18.75 -22.30
C ALA A 333 -9.01 -18.86 -23.46
N TYR A 334 -7.74 -18.61 -23.20
CA TYR A 334 -6.68 -18.83 -24.20
C TYR A 334 -6.45 -20.32 -24.48
N GLU A 335 -6.43 -21.17 -23.46
CA GLU A 335 -6.28 -22.63 -23.61
C GLU A 335 -7.48 -23.26 -24.38
N ASP A 336 -8.69 -22.78 -24.10
CA ASP A 336 -9.91 -23.20 -24.81
C ASP A 336 -9.85 -22.79 -26.30
N LEU A 337 -9.43 -21.56 -26.61
CA LEU A 337 -9.30 -21.06 -27.97
C LEU A 337 -8.27 -21.86 -28.80
N GLU A 338 -7.17 -22.27 -28.17
CA GLU A 338 -6.16 -23.11 -28.80
C GLU A 338 -6.72 -24.49 -29.13
N THR A 339 -7.32 -25.15 -28.14
CA THR A 339 -7.91 -26.48 -28.30
C THR A 339 -8.97 -26.46 -29.40
N PHE A 340 -9.82 -25.43 -29.39
CA PHE A 340 -10.82 -25.23 -30.43
C PHE A 340 -10.16 -25.05 -31.80
N SER A 341 -9.16 -24.18 -31.93
CA SER A 341 -8.47 -23.93 -33.22
C SER A 341 -7.81 -25.18 -33.77
N TYR A 342 -7.16 -25.98 -32.91
CA TYR A 342 -6.55 -27.25 -33.29
C TYR A 342 -7.58 -28.30 -33.73
N SER A 343 -8.65 -28.47 -32.96
CA SER A 343 -9.72 -29.43 -33.28
C SER A 343 -10.40 -29.10 -34.60
N VAL A 344 -10.80 -27.84 -34.80
CA VAL A 344 -11.43 -27.38 -36.03
C VAL A 344 -10.50 -27.58 -37.25
N ALA A 345 -9.22 -27.23 -37.11
CA ALA A 345 -8.24 -27.43 -38.19
C ALA A 345 -8.06 -28.91 -38.56
N HIS A 346 -8.02 -29.80 -37.54
CA HIS A 346 -7.92 -31.23 -37.77
C HIS A 346 -9.17 -31.76 -38.51
N ASP A 347 -10.35 -31.36 -38.06
CA ASP A 347 -11.63 -31.85 -38.62
C ASP A 347 -11.92 -31.30 -40.02
N LEU A 348 -11.37 -30.14 -40.37
CA LEU A 348 -11.43 -29.59 -41.73
C LEU A 348 -10.43 -30.24 -42.68
N ARG A 349 -9.27 -30.70 -42.21
CA ARG A 349 -8.27 -31.35 -43.07
C ARG A 349 -8.75 -32.71 -43.61
N ALA A 350 -9.53 -33.46 -42.84
CA ALA A 350 -9.97 -34.80 -43.25
C ALA A 350 -10.83 -34.77 -44.52
N PRO A 351 -11.93 -33.99 -44.61
CA PRO A 351 -12.73 -33.87 -45.83
C PRO A 351 -11.95 -33.24 -46.98
N LEU A 352 -11.05 -32.28 -46.72
CA LEU A 352 -10.21 -31.66 -47.77
C LEU A 352 -9.26 -32.65 -48.42
N ARG A 353 -8.64 -33.53 -47.63
CA ARG A 353 -7.82 -34.63 -48.20
C ARG A 353 -8.63 -35.56 -49.05
N GLY A 354 -9.91 -35.82 -48.69
CA GLY A 354 -10.83 -36.59 -49.53
C GLY A 354 -11.11 -35.90 -50.87
N ILE A 355 -11.41 -34.59 -50.86
CA ILE A 355 -11.65 -33.80 -52.07
C ILE A 355 -10.40 -33.78 -52.94
N ASP A 356 -9.23 -33.51 -52.37
CA ASP A 356 -7.95 -33.48 -53.10
C ASP A 356 -7.65 -34.86 -53.75
N GLY A 357 -7.79 -35.96 -52.98
CA GLY A 357 -7.56 -37.30 -53.45
C GLY A 357 -8.48 -37.72 -54.60
N PHE A 358 -9.80 -37.48 -54.48
CA PHE A 358 -10.72 -37.80 -55.56
C PHE A 358 -10.50 -36.90 -56.81
N THR A 359 -10.16 -35.64 -56.59
CA THR A 359 -9.88 -34.73 -57.71
C THR A 359 -8.58 -35.12 -58.41
N GLN A 360 -7.58 -35.60 -57.66
CA GLN A 360 -6.34 -36.13 -58.24
C GLN A 360 -6.58 -37.38 -59.10
N ILE A 361 -7.40 -38.33 -58.62
CA ILE A 361 -7.80 -39.52 -59.38
C ILE A 361 -8.51 -39.10 -60.67
N LEU A 362 -9.44 -38.15 -60.63
CA LEU A 362 -10.12 -37.63 -61.82
C LEU A 362 -9.12 -36.98 -62.79
N LYS A 363 -8.10 -36.32 -62.27
CA LYS A 363 -7.05 -35.72 -63.10
C LYS A 363 -6.11 -36.74 -63.71
N GLU A 364 -5.77 -37.81 -63.00
CA GLU A 364 -4.87 -38.84 -63.48
C GLU A 364 -5.56 -39.80 -64.47
N ASP A 365 -6.80 -40.26 -64.22
CA ASP A 365 -7.45 -41.34 -64.91
C ASP A 365 -8.44 -40.86 -65.99
N TYR A 366 -9.03 -39.66 -65.85
CA TYR A 366 -10.14 -39.20 -66.66
C TYR A 366 -9.94 -37.83 -67.33
N TYR A 367 -8.82 -37.12 -67.08
CA TYR A 367 -8.61 -35.75 -67.54
C TYR A 367 -8.74 -35.60 -69.09
N ASP A 368 -8.22 -36.57 -69.88
CA ASP A 368 -8.29 -36.54 -71.33
C ASP A 368 -9.68 -36.83 -71.92
N GLN A 369 -10.58 -37.38 -71.09
CA GLN A 369 -11.97 -37.67 -71.48
C GLN A 369 -12.92 -36.49 -71.17
N LEU A 370 -12.44 -35.47 -70.49
CA LEU A 370 -13.22 -34.29 -70.10
C LEU A 370 -13.16 -33.20 -71.16
N ASP A 371 -14.26 -32.49 -71.33
CA ASP A 371 -14.29 -31.27 -72.11
C ASP A 371 -13.51 -30.13 -71.42
N ASP A 372 -13.32 -29.02 -72.08
CA ASP A 372 -12.55 -27.88 -71.52
C ASP A 372 -13.16 -27.33 -70.23
N PHE A 373 -14.50 -27.39 -70.10
CA PHE A 373 -15.19 -26.98 -68.85
C PHE A 373 -14.91 -27.94 -67.72
N GLY A 374 -14.93 -29.25 -67.97
CA GLY A 374 -14.61 -30.28 -67.01
C GLY A 374 -13.16 -30.18 -66.50
N LYS A 375 -12.20 -29.94 -67.43
CA LYS A 375 -10.79 -29.70 -67.09
C LYS A 375 -10.61 -28.48 -66.22
N SER A 376 -11.20 -27.34 -66.58
CA SER A 376 -11.15 -26.10 -65.80
C SER A 376 -11.82 -26.24 -64.40
N SER A 377 -12.91 -27.02 -64.38
CA SER A 377 -13.61 -27.30 -63.07
C SER A 377 -12.73 -28.09 -62.13
N ILE A 378 -12.03 -29.11 -62.57
CA ILE A 378 -11.09 -29.90 -61.74
C ILE A 378 -9.95 -29.02 -61.27
N GLU A 379 -9.36 -28.20 -62.14
CA GLU A 379 -8.30 -27.28 -61.68
C GLU A 379 -8.78 -26.30 -60.63
N THR A 380 -9.98 -25.75 -60.81
CA THR A 380 -10.60 -24.86 -59.81
C THR A 380 -10.83 -25.56 -58.47
N ILE A 381 -11.26 -26.83 -58.47
CA ILE A 381 -11.45 -27.61 -57.22
C ILE A 381 -10.11 -27.87 -56.52
N VAL A 382 -9.07 -28.28 -57.28
CA VAL A 382 -7.72 -28.52 -56.75
C VAL A 382 -7.17 -27.24 -56.09
N ASP A 383 -7.27 -26.13 -56.79
CA ASP A 383 -6.78 -24.85 -56.29
C ASP A 383 -7.57 -24.36 -55.04
N SER A 384 -8.88 -24.58 -55.06
CA SER A 384 -9.74 -24.28 -53.89
C SER A 384 -9.37 -25.14 -52.68
N ALA A 385 -9.13 -26.43 -52.87
CA ALA A 385 -8.72 -27.35 -51.80
C ALA A 385 -7.33 -26.98 -51.24
N LYS A 386 -6.36 -26.61 -52.07
CA LYS A 386 -5.05 -26.13 -51.68
C LYS A 386 -5.15 -24.83 -50.86
N ASN A 387 -5.95 -23.89 -51.36
CA ASN A 387 -6.18 -22.62 -50.64
C ASN A 387 -6.81 -22.83 -49.26
N MET A 388 -7.78 -23.73 -49.13
CA MET A 388 -8.37 -24.07 -47.83
C MET A 388 -7.36 -24.73 -46.90
N ASN A 389 -6.52 -25.64 -47.35
CA ASN A 389 -5.44 -26.21 -46.53
C ASN A 389 -4.50 -25.12 -46.01
N GLN A 390 -4.10 -24.19 -46.86
CA GLN A 390 -3.23 -23.09 -46.47
C GLN A 390 -3.88 -22.14 -45.50
N LEU A 391 -5.19 -21.88 -45.57
CA LEU A 391 -5.95 -21.10 -44.59
C LEU A 391 -5.95 -21.78 -43.24
N ILE A 392 -6.18 -23.09 -43.18
CA ILE A 392 -6.16 -23.89 -41.96
C ILE A 392 -4.78 -23.86 -41.30
N ASP A 393 -3.71 -24.04 -42.08
CA ASP A 393 -2.34 -23.97 -41.57
C ASP A 393 -2.02 -22.59 -40.99
N ASN A 394 -2.42 -21.53 -41.67
CA ASN A 394 -2.22 -20.16 -41.20
C ASN A 394 -3.02 -19.83 -39.94
N ILE A 395 -4.23 -20.40 -39.76
CA ILE A 395 -5.01 -20.24 -38.51
C ILE A 395 -4.30 -20.93 -37.35
N LEU A 396 -3.79 -22.13 -37.53
CA LEU A 396 -3.01 -22.84 -36.51
C LEU A 396 -1.74 -22.08 -36.16
N GLU A 397 -1.05 -21.54 -37.14
CA GLU A 397 0.17 -20.76 -36.96
C GLU A 397 -0.11 -19.45 -36.19
N PHE A 398 -1.19 -18.76 -36.56
CA PHE A 398 -1.67 -17.59 -35.80
C PHE A 398 -1.98 -17.91 -34.36
N SER A 399 -2.61 -19.04 -34.06
CA SER A 399 -2.88 -19.52 -32.70
C SER A 399 -1.58 -19.79 -31.94
N ARG A 400 -0.64 -20.50 -32.53
CA ARG A 400 0.67 -20.84 -31.95
C ARG A 400 1.52 -19.61 -31.63
N VAL A 401 1.64 -18.65 -32.52
CA VAL A 401 2.42 -17.41 -32.31
C VAL A 401 1.95 -16.67 -31.06
N THR A 402 0.68 -16.83 -30.66
CA THR A 402 0.12 -16.18 -29.48
C THR A 402 0.71 -16.70 -28.16
N GLN A 403 1.01 -17.97 -28.07
CA GLN A 403 1.38 -18.65 -26.83
C GLN A 403 2.88 -18.85 -26.62
N TYR A 404 3.65 -18.87 -27.72
CA TYR A 404 5.08 -19.19 -27.67
C TYR A 404 5.82 -18.20 -26.76
N GLN A 405 6.53 -18.68 -25.75
CA GLN A 405 7.43 -17.83 -24.97
C GLN A 405 8.61 -17.44 -25.86
N ILE A 406 8.85 -16.13 -25.99
CA ILE A 406 9.96 -15.60 -26.77
C ILE A 406 11.29 -16.01 -26.14
N ASN A 407 12.11 -16.71 -26.89
CA ASN A 407 13.50 -16.93 -26.54
C ASN A 407 14.36 -15.86 -27.27
N ARG A 408 14.69 -14.76 -26.58
CA ARG A 408 15.47 -13.67 -27.18
C ARG A 408 16.94 -14.05 -27.27
N GLU A 409 17.45 -14.11 -28.48
CA GLU A 409 18.87 -14.33 -28.77
C GLU A 409 19.38 -13.27 -29.78
N PRO A 410 20.70 -13.03 -29.84
CA PRO A 410 21.25 -12.11 -30.84
C PRO A 410 21.10 -12.71 -32.25
N LEU A 411 20.45 -11.94 -33.13
CA LEU A 411 20.14 -12.37 -34.52
C LEU A 411 20.90 -11.54 -35.53
N ASN A 412 21.60 -12.23 -36.45
CA ASN A 412 22.11 -11.62 -37.66
C ASN A 412 21.00 -11.61 -38.72
N ILE A 413 20.33 -10.48 -38.89
CA ILE A 413 19.17 -10.35 -39.80
C ILE A 413 19.56 -10.63 -41.24
N LYS A 414 20.81 -10.34 -41.68
CA LYS A 414 21.30 -10.65 -43.00
C LYS A 414 21.37 -12.15 -43.25
N GLU A 415 22.04 -12.89 -42.36
CA GLU A 415 22.17 -14.36 -42.48
C GLU A 415 20.79 -15.03 -42.42
N LEU A 416 19.91 -14.55 -41.54
CA LEU A 416 18.55 -15.07 -41.45
C LEU A 416 17.76 -14.83 -42.72
N THR A 417 17.89 -13.65 -43.34
CA THR A 417 17.27 -13.34 -44.63
C THR A 417 17.80 -14.23 -45.74
N GLU A 418 19.12 -14.41 -45.84
CA GLU A 418 19.75 -15.31 -46.84
C GLU A 418 19.25 -16.76 -46.65
N GLY A 419 19.08 -17.21 -45.40
CA GLY A 419 18.50 -18.51 -45.09
C GLY A 419 17.05 -18.64 -45.57
N VAL A 420 16.21 -17.62 -45.33
CA VAL A 420 14.82 -17.60 -45.81
C VAL A 420 14.75 -17.57 -47.36
N LEU A 421 15.57 -16.79 -48.03
CA LEU A 421 15.62 -16.75 -49.49
C LEU A 421 16.05 -18.10 -50.13
N ASN A 422 16.98 -18.80 -49.49
CA ASN A 422 17.38 -20.15 -49.91
C ASN A 422 16.22 -21.15 -49.67
N PHE A 423 15.53 -21.07 -48.56
CA PHE A 423 14.36 -21.90 -48.26
C PHE A 423 13.23 -21.71 -49.28
N LEU A 424 13.00 -20.48 -49.73
CA LEU A 424 12.01 -20.13 -50.76
C LEU A 424 12.47 -20.51 -52.17
N ASN A 425 13.70 -21.03 -52.37
CA ASN A 425 14.29 -21.35 -53.65
C ASN A 425 14.18 -20.20 -54.68
N VAL A 426 14.42 -18.96 -54.23
CA VAL A 426 14.13 -17.76 -55.03
C VAL A 426 14.88 -17.74 -56.35
N LYS A 427 16.14 -18.19 -56.40
CA LYS A 427 16.93 -18.26 -57.63
C LYS A 427 16.30 -19.14 -58.69
N GLN A 428 15.59 -20.19 -58.31
CA GLN A 428 14.95 -21.13 -59.22
C GLN A 428 13.52 -20.71 -59.58
N ASN A 429 12.76 -20.27 -58.58
CA ASN A 429 11.34 -19.94 -58.74
C ASN A 429 11.12 -18.52 -59.30
N TYR A 430 12.05 -17.58 -59.03
CA TYR A 430 11.95 -16.17 -59.41
C TYR A 430 13.26 -15.68 -60.09
N PRO A 431 13.70 -16.28 -61.18
CA PRO A 431 15.04 -16.04 -61.79
C PRO A 431 15.26 -14.61 -62.30
N LYS A 432 14.19 -13.83 -62.53
CA LYS A 432 14.26 -12.43 -62.98
C LYS A 432 14.38 -11.43 -61.84
N THR A 433 14.10 -11.83 -60.59
CA THR A 433 14.05 -10.92 -59.44
C THR A 433 15.45 -10.56 -58.97
N GLN A 434 15.75 -9.28 -58.98
CA GLN A 434 16.98 -8.74 -58.38
C GLN A 434 16.75 -8.49 -56.88
N ILE A 435 17.62 -9.09 -56.05
CA ILE A 435 17.56 -8.91 -54.61
C ILE A 435 18.84 -8.21 -54.14
N SER A 436 18.67 -7.08 -53.44
CA SER A 436 19.74 -6.33 -52.81
C SER A 436 19.63 -6.43 -51.30
N ILE A 437 20.68 -6.92 -50.65
CA ILE A 437 20.76 -6.99 -49.19
C ILE A 437 21.90 -6.11 -48.75
N GLN A 438 21.62 -5.17 -47.83
CA GLN A 438 22.64 -4.29 -47.24
C GLN A 438 23.68 -5.13 -46.51
N SER A 439 24.95 -4.85 -46.74
CA SER A 439 26.07 -5.65 -46.20
C SER A 439 26.26 -5.46 -44.70
N ASP A 440 26.03 -4.24 -44.23
CA ASP A 440 26.27 -3.83 -42.82
C ASP A 440 24.93 -3.51 -42.13
N MET A 441 24.27 -4.54 -41.64
CA MET A 441 23.06 -4.41 -40.85
C MET A 441 23.37 -4.69 -39.39
N PRO A 442 22.84 -3.87 -38.42
CA PRO A 442 23.05 -4.10 -37.01
C PRO A 442 22.45 -5.45 -36.56
N VAL A 443 23.03 -6.02 -35.51
CA VAL A 443 22.46 -7.21 -34.83
C VAL A 443 21.21 -6.79 -34.06
N SER A 444 20.18 -7.62 -34.11
CA SER A 444 18.97 -7.44 -33.31
C SER A 444 18.80 -8.56 -32.28
N TYR A 445 17.89 -8.40 -31.35
CA TYR A 445 17.56 -9.43 -30.37
C TYR A 445 16.12 -9.89 -30.56
N GLY A 446 15.92 -11.19 -30.69
CA GLY A 446 14.60 -11.75 -30.94
C GLY A 446 14.59 -13.27 -30.96
N ASP A 447 13.41 -13.85 -31.19
CA ASP A 447 13.25 -15.29 -31.38
C ASP A 447 13.54 -15.68 -32.84
N TYR A 448 14.51 -16.56 -33.03
CA TYR A 448 14.96 -16.98 -34.36
C TYR A 448 13.81 -17.46 -35.26
N ASN A 449 12.96 -18.35 -34.76
CA ASN A 449 11.88 -18.94 -35.53
C ASN A 449 10.79 -17.91 -35.88
N MET A 450 10.44 -17.07 -34.95
CA MET A 450 9.45 -16.00 -35.17
C MET A 450 9.95 -14.96 -36.17
N ILE A 451 11.22 -14.55 -36.08
CA ILE A 451 11.77 -13.56 -37.02
C ILE A 451 11.99 -14.18 -38.39
N ALA A 452 12.40 -15.46 -38.50
CA ALA A 452 12.45 -16.18 -39.77
C ALA A 452 11.07 -16.20 -40.43
N GLN A 453 10.01 -16.48 -39.69
CA GLN A 453 8.62 -16.48 -40.16
C GLN A 453 8.16 -15.08 -40.61
N LEU A 454 8.50 -14.03 -39.84
CA LEU A 454 8.23 -12.64 -40.20
C LEU A 454 8.86 -12.31 -41.56
N LEU A 455 10.17 -12.61 -41.73
CA LEU A 455 10.90 -12.38 -42.98
C LEU A 455 10.31 -13.19 -44.13
N GLN A 456 9.95 -14.46 -43.90
CA GLN A 456 9.30 -15.31 -44.89
C GLN A 456 7.98 -14.69 -45.37
N ASN A 457 7.11 -14.24 -44.48
CA ASN A 457 5.83 -13.61 -44.84
C ASN A 457 6.03 -12.31 -45.65
N LEU A 458 6.96 -11.45 -45.23
CA LEU A 458 7.24 -10.20 -45.96
C LEU A 458 7.90 -10.43 -47.31
N LEU A 459 8.89 -11.34 -47.40
CA LEU A 459 9.59 -11.66 -48.63
C LEU A 459 8.68 -12.38 -49.65
N THR A 460 7.85 -13.32 -49.20
CA THR A 460 6.86 -13.98 -50.06
C THR A 460 5.87 -12.97 -50.63
N ASN A 461 5.42 -11.98 -49.87
CA ASN A 461 4.59 -10.90 -50.36
C ASN A 461 5.34 -10.04 -51.42
N ALA A 462 6.58 -9.65 -51.14
CA ALA A 462 7.40 -8.87 -52.07
C ALA A 462 7.63 -9.61 -53.41
N LEU A 463 7.98 -10.90 -53.35
CA LEU A 463 8.17 -11.75 -54.55
C LEU A 463 6.88 -11.85 -55.36
N LYS A 464 5.78 -12.16 -54.72
CA LYS A 464 4.45 -12.32 -55.33
C LYS A 464 3.96 -11.06 -56.04
N TYR A 465 4.10 -9.88 -55.39
CA TYR A 465 3.57 -8.62 -55.97
C TYR A 465 4.50 -7.98 -56.99
N THR A 466 5.72 -8.53 -57.21
CA THR A 466 6.67 -8.09 -58.22
C THR A 466 6.77 -9.05 -59.42
N GLU A 467 6.19 -10.25 -59.34
CA GLU A 467 6.37 -11.36 -60.32
C GLU A 467 6.06 -10.96 -61.76
N HIS A 468 5.05 -10.10 -61.96
CA HIS A 468 4.61 -9.70 -63.32
C HIS A 468 5.39 -8.53 -63.92
N LEU A 469 6.38 -7.99 -63.18
CA LEU A 469 7.20 -6.90 -63.68
C LEU A 469 8.32 -7.41 -64.63
N GLU A 470 8.73 -6.58 -65.56
CA GLU A 470 9.87 -6.87 -66.40
C GLU A 470 11.19 -6.93 -65.66
N GLN A 471 11.33 -6.08 -64.64
CA GLN A 471 12.49 -5.95 -63.74
C GLN A 471 12.04 -5.94 -62.29
N PRO A 472 11.70 -7.08 -61.71
CA PRO A 472 11.34 -7.17 -60.29
C PRO A 472 12.56 -6.91 -59.42
N TYR A 473 12.39 -6.03 -58.40
CA TYR A 473 13.44 -5.60 -57.50
C TYR A 473 12.97 -5.60 -56.05
N ILE A 474 13.76 -6.23 -55.19
CA ILE A 474 13.52 -6.27 -53.74
C ILE A 474 14.78 -5.82 -53.05
N GLU A 475 14.64 -4.88 -52.11
CA GLU A 475 15.71 -4.35 -51.29
C GLU A 475 15.44 -4.61 -49.82
N LEU A 476 16.45 -5.12 -49.12
CA LEU A 476 16.40 -5.33 -47.68
C LEU A 476 17.57 -4.60 -47.03
N GLY A 477 17.28 -3.84 -45.96
CA GLY A 477 18.30 -3.05 -45.28
C GLY A 477 17.84 -2.57 -43.90
N SER A 478 18.63 -1.65 -43.38
CA SER A 478 18.36 -1.01 -42.11
C SER A 478 18.49 0.49 -42.21
N VAL A 479 17.66 1.21 -41.44
CA VAL A 479 17.63 2.68 -41.41
C VAL A 479 17.32 3.18 -40.01
N LYS A 480 17.88 4.31 -39.64
CA LYS A 480 17.56 4.96 -38.37
C LYS A 480 16.41 5.96 -38.60
N LEU A 481 15.27 5.71 -37.94
CA LEU A 481 14.10 6.58 -37.97
C LEU A 481 13.75 7.00 -36.52
N GLU A 482 13.54 8.29 -36.26
CA GLU A 482 13.15 8.81 -34.94
C GLU A 482 14.06 8.26 -33.81
N GLU A 483 15.38 8.25 -34.05
CA GLU A 483 16.43 7.71 -33.16
C GLU A 483 16.38 6.19 -32.90
N LYS A 484 15.42 5.47 -33.45
CA LYS A 484 15.33 4.01 -33.38
C LYS A 484 15.81 3.32 -34.65
N GLN A 485 16.43 2.15 -34.48
CA GLN A 485 16.86 1.33 -35.58
C GLN A 485 15.66 0.55 -36.14
N PHE A 486 15.44 0.64 -37.46
CA PHE A 486 14.45 -0.15 -38.20
C PHE A 486 15.12 -0.97 -39.28
N TYR A 487 14.61 -2.17 -39.51
CA TYR A 487 14.85 -2.93 -40.71
C TYR A 487 13.75 -2.63 -41.71
N PHE A 488 14.06 -2.73 -42.98
CA PHE A 488 13.05 -2.55 -44.05
C PHE A 488 13.15 -3.60 -45.13
N ILE A 489 12.00 -3.96 -45.70
CA ILE A 489 11.87 -4.72 -46.95
C ILE A 489 11.07 -3.84 -47.88
N LYS A 490 11.68 -3.52 -49.03
CA LYS A 490 11.12 -2.68 -50.10
C LYS A 490 11.02 -3.47 -51.36
N ASP A 491 9.89 -3.41 -52.01
CA ASP A 491 9.62 -3.94 -53.33
C ASP A 491 9.21 -2.83 -54.31
N ASN A 492 9.35 -3.10 -55.62
CA ASN A 492 8.86 -2.23 -56.69
C ASN A 492 7.55 -2.73 -57.31
N GLY A 493 6.77 -3.52 -56.57
CA GLY A 493 5.54 -4.18 -57.04
C GLY A 493 4.36 -3.23 -57.25
N ILE A 494 3.17 -3.81 -57.31
CA ILE A 494 1.92 -3.08 -57.57
C ILE A 494 1.56 -2.03 -56.53
N GLY A 495 2.07 -2.16 -55.30
CA GLY A 495 1.71 -1.30 -54.17
C GLY A 495 0.20 -1.23 -53.89
N PHE A 496 -0.19 -0.30 -53.01
CA PHE A 496 -1.58 -0.04 -52.67
C PHE A 496 -1.76 1.41 -52.19
N ASP A 497 -3.02 1.90 -52.13
CA ASP A 497 -3.32 3.24 -51.61
C ASP A 497 -3.08 3.27 -50.09
N GLN A 498 -2.21 4.20 -49.62
CA GLN A 498 -1.81 4.37 -48.23
C GLN A 498 -3.00 4.49 -47.26
N LYS A 499 -4.18 4.94 -47.71
CA LYS A 499 -5.40 5.00 -46.89
C LYS A 499 -5.82 3.63 -46.35
N HIS A 500 -5.38 2.56 -46.96
CA HIS A 500 -5.71 1.19 -46.57
C HIS A 500 -4.70 0.55 -45.61
N GLU A 501 -3.70 1.30 -45.15
CA GLU A 501 -2.65 0.83 -44.24
C GLU A 501 -3.20 0.03 -43.05
N HIS A 502 -4.24 0.55 -42.35
CA HIS A 502 -4.84 -0.14 -41.19
C HIS A 502 -5.60 -1.43 -41.55
N ARG A 503 -5.90 -1.65 -42.82
CA ARG A 503 -6.69 -2.81 -43.25
C ARG A 503 -5.84 -4.01 -43.59
N ILE A 504 -4.56 -3.81 -44.00
CA ILE A 504 -3.67 -4.90 -44.43
C ILE A 504 -3.29 -5.86 -43.29
N PHE A 505 -3.37 -5.41 -42.02
CA PHE A 505 -3.07 -6.22 -40.84
C PHE A 505 -4.30 -6.93 -40.26
N LYS A 506 -5.50 -6.68 -40.80
CA LYS A 506 -6.72 -7.38 -40.36
C LYS A 506 -6.81 -8.77 -40.94
N LEU A 507 -7.24 -9.74 -40.12
CA LEU A 507 -7.45 -11.13 -40.52
C LEU A 507 -8.34 -11.22 -41.78
N PHE A 508 -7.94 -12.07 -42.76
CA PHE A 508 -8.67 -12.33 -44.00
C PHE A 508 -8.87 -11.11 -44.89
N ASN A 509 -8.18 -10.00 -44.65
CA ASN A 509 -8.34 -8.81 -45.47
C ASN A 509 -7.32 -8.79 -46.61
N ARG A 510 -7.81 -8.64 -47.86
CA ARG A 510 -7.01 -8.51 -49.08
C ARG A 510 -7.40 -7.21 -49.76
N LEU A 511 -6.42 -6.44 -50.22
CA LEU A 511 -6.65 -5.20 -50.99
C LEU A 511 -6.62 -5.41 -52.49
N VAL A 512 -6.12 -6.58 -52.95
CA VAL A 512 -5.95 -6.94 -54.36
C VAL A 512 -6.90 -8.07 -54.72
N GLY A 513 -7.44 -8.08 -55.90
CA GLY A 513 -8.38 -9.09 -56.38
C GLY A 513 -7.81 -10.52 -56.43
N ASP A 514 -8.60 -11.47 -56.95
CA ASP A 514 -8.26 -12.90 -56.96
C ASP A 514 -7.09 -13.27 -57.88
N GLU A 515 -6.56 -12.31 -58.63
CA GLU A 515 -5.37 -12.48 -59.50
C GLU A 515 -4.09 -12.87 -58.74
N TYR A 516 -4.03 -12.57 -57.42
CA TYR A 516 -2.88 -12.90 -56.59
C TYR A 516 -3.29 -13.88 -55.47
N ALA A 517 -2.76 -15.09 -55.51
CA ALA A 517 -3.03 -16.12 -54.49
C ALA A 517 -2.63 -15.66 -53.08
N GLY A 518 -3.42 -15.95 -52.05
CA GLY A 518 -3.04 -15.69 -50.64
C GLY A 518 -4.20 -15.64 -49.68
N SER A 519 -3.94 -15.98 -48.38
CA SER A 519 -4.92 -16.15 -47.31
C SER A 519 -5.36 -14.85 -46.63
N GLY A 520 -4.59 -13.75 -46.74
CA GLY A 520 -4.81 -12.51 -45.98
C GLY A 520 -4.44 -12.61 -44.49
N ILE A 521 -3.71 -13.65 -44.08
CA ILE A 521 -3.30 -13.87 -42.67
C ILE A 521 -1.82 -13.51 -42.45
N GLY A 522 -0.96 -13.60 -43.44
CA GLY A 522 0.49 -13.43 -43.30
C GLY A 522 0.91 -12.11 -42.66
N LEU A 523 0.31 -10.99 -43.05
CA LEU A 523 0.62 -9.68 -42.43
C LEU A 523 0.08 -9.55 -41.02
N THR A 524 -1.00 -10.22 -40.67
CA THR A 524 -1.50 -10.28 -39.27
C THR A 524 -0.53 -11.06 -38.38
N ILE A 525 0.09 -12.14 -38.92
CA ILE A 525 1.14 -12.87 -38.19
C ILE A 525 2.37 -11.97 -38.01
N VAL A 526 2.79 -11.22 -39.03
CA VAL A 526 3.89 -10.25 -38.94
C VAL A 526 3.64 -9.22 -37.85
N GLU A 527 2.48 -8.58 -37.85
CA GLU A 527 2.11 -7.60 -36.81
C GLU A 527 2.16 -8.22 -35.41
N ARG A 528 1.66 -9.44 -35.23
CA ARG A 528 1.63 -10.14 -33.98
C ARG A 528 3.02 -10.50 -33.45
N ILE A 529 3.90 -10.98 -34.33
CA ILE A 529 5.31 -11.26 -33.99
C ILE A 529 6.00 -9.99 -33.50
N ILE A 530 5.82 -8.88 -34.20
CA ILE A 530 6.43 -7.60 -33.86
C ILE A 530 5.89 -7.08 -32.52
N LYS A 531 4.58 -7.08 -32.31
CA LYS A 531 3.96 -6.69 -31.03
C LYS A 531 4.47 -7.54 -29.87
N LYS A 532 4.65 -8.84 -30.10
CA LYS A 532 5.17 -9.75 -29.07
C LYS A 532 6.62 -9.45 -28.71
N HIS A 533 7.42 -8.99 -29.69
CA HIS A 533 8.77 -8.49 -29.47
C HIS A 533 8.82 -7.04 -28.92
N GLN A 534 7.66 -6.42 -28.62
CA GLN A 534 7.53 -5.03 -28.18
C GLN A 534 8.02 -4.01 -29.23
N GLY A 535 8.04 -4.42 -30.48
CA GLY A 535 8.46 -3.63 -31.63
C GLY A 535 7.31 -2.86 -32.27
N VAL A 536 7.66 -2.15 -33.35
CA VAL A 536 6.73 -1.37 -34.17
C VAL A 536 6.90 -1.74 -35.64
N ILE A 537 5.79 -1.86 -36.38
CA ILE A 537 5.76 -1.98 -37.85
C ILE A 537 5.12 -0.73 -38.43
N LYS A 538 5.74 -0.21 -39.51
CA LYS A 538 5.22 0.90 -40.32
C LYS A 538 5.26 0.47 -41.79
N VAL A 539 4.36 0.97 -42.63
CA VAL A 539 4.32 0.68 -44.05
C VAL A 539 4.21 1.97 -44.86
N LYS A 540 4.93 2.03 -45.97
CA LYS A 540 4.77 3.07 -47.01
C LYS A 540 4.49 2.39 -48.32
N SER A 541 3.40 2.74 -48.99
CA SER A 541 3.01 2.18 -50.27
C SER A 541 2.33 3.20 -51.16
N ALA A 542 2.50 3.07 -52.44
CA ALA A 542 1.76 3.82 -53.46
C ALA A 542 1.47 2.91 -54.66
N VAL A 543 0.30 3.10 -55.28
CA VAL A 543 -0.14 2.28 -56.41
C VAL A 543 0.88 2.36 -57.56
N ASN A 544 1.32 1.22 -58.05
CA ASN A 544 2.35 1.06 -59.08
C ASN A 544 3.75 1.62 -58.76
N GLN A 545 4.05 1.85 -57.48
CA GLN A 545 5.36 2.32 -57.02
C GLN A 545 5.99 1.37 -55.98
N GLY A 546 5.31 0.26 -55.67
CA GLY A 546 5.77 -0.72 -54.71
C GLY A 546 5.40 -0.41 -53.24
N THR A 547 5.94 -1.25 -52.35
CA THR A 547 5.67 -1.20 -50.92
C THR A 547 6.98 -1.27 -50.11
N THR A 548 7.05 -0.56 -49.00
CA THR A 548 8.15 -0.67 -48.04
C THR A 548 7.59 -0.93 -46.67
N PHE A 549 7.92 -2.06 -46.08
CA PHE A 549 7.64 -2.38 -44.69
C PHE A 549 8.86 -2.04 -43.84
N TYR A 550 8.66 -1.25 -42.77
CA TYR A 550 9.66 -0.93 -41.78
C TYR A 550 9.27 -1.60 -40.47
N PHE A 551 10.18 -2.30 -39.83
CA PHE A 551 9.93 -2.93 -38.56
C PHE A 551 11.14 -2.83 -37.65
N ASN A 552 10.90 -2.81 -36.35
CA ASN A 552 11.93 -2.97 -35.32
C ASN A 552 11.53 -4.06 -34.32
N LEU A 553 12.51 -4.55 -33.60
CA LEU A 553 12.33 -5.47 -32.47
C LEU A 553 12.66 -4.66 -31.23
N GLY A 554 11.73 -4.51 -30.33
CA GLY A 554 11.84 -3.66 -29.14
C GLY A 554 12.97 -4.02 -28.17
#